data_a9c81dbe8ecb9c46e581d20f9cf80688
#
_entry.id   a9c81dbe8ecb9c46e581d20f9cf80688
#
_cell.length_a   1.000
_cell.length_b   1.000
_cell.length_c   1.000
_cell.angle_alpha   90.00
_cell.angle_beta   90.00
_cell.angle_gamma   90.00
#
_symmetry.space_group_name_H-M   'P 1'
#
loop_
_entity.id
_entity.type
_entity.pdbx_description
1 polymer ?
#
loop_
_entity_poly.entity_id
_entity_poly.type
_entity_poly.pdbx_seq_one_letter_code
_entity_poly.pdbx_strand_id
1 'polypeptide(L)'
;MKTNTIKNLFFWIFLLFSGSLSAIPSEAEFRKLAETWTLHQDGSQEYRYYKELTLFTHTAMNSTYGQTFITYNPDFQELKIHSAYVKQKDGTTIQTPDNAFVEVLPAGAADAPAYNRLKEMVIVHTGLELGATIYLDYSVISKAGYLPAIDVCKPLEESSPIKEYSLTFNLPA
;
A
#
# COMPACT_ATOMS: atom_id res chain seq x y z
N MET A 1 -40.67 48.26 -10.67
CA MET A 1 -40.87 46.83 -10.88
C MET A 1 -39.77 46.19 -11.74
N LYS A 2 -38.51 46.63 -11.67
CA LYS A 2 -37.38 46.10 -12.47
C LYS A 2 -36.27 45.40 -11.68
N THR A 3 -36.30 45.47 -10.36
CA THR A 3 -35.22 44.94 -9.49
C THR A 3 -35.33 43.44 -9.16
N ASN A 4 -36.51 42.85 -9.26
CA ASN A 4 -36.68 41.41 -8.93
C ASN A 4 -36.28 40.48 -10.09
N THR A 5 -36.33 40.93 -11.33
CA THR A 5 -35.97 40.12 -12.51
C THR A 5 -34.45 39.88 -12.58
N ILE A 6 -33.64 40.86 -12.18
CA ILE A 6 -32.16 40.74 -12.17
C ILE A 6 -31.69 39.79 -11.07
N LYS A 7 -32.33 39.85 -9.89
CA LYS A 7 -31.98 38.91 -8.77
C LYS A 7 -32.30 37.47 -9.14
N ASN A 8 -33.40 37.20 -9.79
CA ASN A 8 -33.78 35.89 -10.26
C ASN A 8 -32.85 35.37 -11.38
N LEU A 9 -32.42 36.28 -12.28
CA LEU A 9 -31.48 35.93 -13.35
C LEU A 9 -30.10 35.50 -12.77
N PHE A 10 -29.60 36.21 -11.77
CA PHE A 10 -28.34 35.86 -11.08
C PHE A 10 -28.44 34.53 -10.33
N PHE A 11 -29.60 34.25 -9.72
CA PHE A 11 -29.84 32.96 -9.03
C PHE A 11 -29.83 31.78 -10.01
N TRP A 12 -30.44 31.92 -11.17
CA TRP A 12 -30.44 30.89 -12.21
C TRP A 12 -29.09 30.70 -12.89
N ILE A 13 -28.28 31.73 -13.03
CA ILE A 13 -26.89 31.64 -13.54
C ILE A 13 -26.00 30.91 -12.54
N PHE A 14 -26.19 31.11 -11.24
CA PHE A 14 -25.44 30.37 -10.21
C PHE A 14 -25.80 28.89 -10.14
N LEU A 15 -27.05 28.51 -10.43
CA LEU A 15 -27.50 27.12 -10.52
C LEU A 15 -26.93 26.39 -11.76
N LEU A 16 -26.70 27.11 -12.86
CA LEU A 16 -26.11 26.54 -14.08
C LEU A 16 -24.60 26.33 -13.95
N PHE A 17 -23.93 26.99 -13.00
CA PHE A 17 -22.50 26.80 -12.67
C PHE A 17 -22.24 25.73 -11.60
N SER A 18 -23.25 25.01 -11.11
CA SER A 18 -23.06 23.74 -10.40
C SER A 18 -22.62 22.66 -11.38
N GLY A 19 -21.59 22.98 -12.16
CA GLY A 19 -20.90 22.03 -13.01
C GLY A 19 -20.43 20.88 -12.14
N SER A 20 -20.78 19.68 -12.50
CA SER A 20 -20.32 18.46 -11.92
C SER A 20 -18.82 18.56 -11.70
N LEU A 21 -18.39 18.73 -10.45
CA LEU A 21 -17.00 18.48 -10.07
C LEU A 21 -16.78 16.99 -10.34
N SER A 22 -16.36 16.68 -11.56
CA SER A 22 -15.88 15.35 -11.88
C SER A 22 -14.67 15.13 -11.00
N ALA A 23 -14.81 14.30 -9.97
CA ALA A 23 -13.68 13.85 -9.18
C ALA A 23 -12.65 13.27 -10.17
N ILE A 24 -11.41 13.69 -10.06
CA ILE A 24 -10.30 13.10 -10.84
C ILE A 24 -10.33 11.62 -10.52
N PRO A 25 -10.47 10.74 -11.52
CA PRO A 25 -10.49 9.30 -11.25
C PRO A 25 -9.18 8.92 -10.57
N SER A 26 -9.29 8.16 -9.48
CA SER A 26 -8.12 7.66 -8.77
C SER A 26 -7.26 6.79 -9.68
N GLU A 27 -5.94 6.88 -9.53
CA GLU A 27 -4.99 6.06 -10.30
C GLU A 27 -5.08 4.57 -9.95
N ALA A 28 -5.44 4.26 -8.70
CA ALA A 28 -5.62 2.91 -8.18
C ALA A 28 -6.62 2.93 -7.02
N GLU A 29 -6.99 1.76 -6.50
CA GLU A 29 -7.87 1.61 -5.35
C GLU A 29 -7.46 0.37 -4.54
N PHE A 30 -7.17 0.56 -3.27
CA PHE A 30 -7.06 -0.55 -2.34
C PHE A 30 -8.45 -1.12 -2.06
N ARG A 31 -8.71 -2.32 -2.57
CA ARG A 31 -9.94 -3.06 -2.25
C ARG A 31 -9.92 -3.54 -0.82
N LYS A 32 -8.72 -3.95 -0.38
CA LYS A 32 -8.45 -4.35 0.98
C LYS A 32 -7.02 -4.02 1.36
N LEU A 33 -6.87 -3.47 2.55
CA LEU A 33 -5.59 -3.26 3.21
C LEU A 33 -5.74 -3.77 4.65
N ALA A 34 -4.92 -4.75 5.03
CA ALA A 34 -4.95 -5.30 6.38
C ALA A 34 -3.54 -5.30 6.97
N GLU A 35 -3.44 -4.81 8.19
CA GLU A 35 -2.20 -4.77 8.93
C GLU A 35 -2.41 -5.40 10.30
N THR A 36 -1.52 -6.30 10.68
CA THR A 36 -1.60 -6.99 11.96
C THR A 36 -0.26 -6.95 12.66
N TRP A 37 -0.25 -6.50 13.89
CA TRP A 37 0.88 -6.60 14.82
C TRP A 37 0.59 -7.65 15.86
N THR A 38 1.49 -8.59 16.01
CA THR A 38 1.39 -9.64 17.01
C THR A 38 2.61 -9.61 17.91
N LEU A 39 2.40 -9.50 19.22
CA LEU A 39 3.41 -9.72 20.24
C LEU A 39 3.24 -11.15 20.76
N HIS A 40 4.25 -11.99 20.59
CA HIS A 40 4.25 -13.36 21.08
C HIS A 40 4.69 -13.43 22.55
N GLN A 41 4.35 -14.51 23.24
CA GLN A 41 4.71 -14.71 24.65
C GLN A 41 6.22 -14.76 24.91
N ASP A 42 7.02 -15.15 23.93
CA ASP A 42 8.48 -15.16 23.99
C ASP A 42 9.10 -13.79 23.76
N GLY A 43 8.29 -12.76 23.50
CA GLY A 43 8.73 -11.39 23.19
C GLY A 43 9.12 -11.16 21.74
N SER A 44 8.98 -12.14 20.86
CA SER A 44 9.07 -11.92 19.42
C SER A 44 7.86 -11.15 18.91
N GLN A 45 8.04 -10.42 17.80
CA GLN A 45 6.97 -9.62 17.23
C GLN A 45 6.82 -9.93 15.75
N GLU A 46 5.59 -9.97 15.26
CA GLU A 46 5.27 -10.13 13.86
C GLU A 46 4.45 -8.94 13.36
N TYR A 47 4.91 -8.29 12.31
CA TYR A 47 4.13 -7.37 11.49
C TYR A 47 3.71 -8.09 10.23
N ARG A 48 2.42 -8.27 9.99
CA ARG A 48 1.87 -8.83 8.76
C ARG A 48 1.12 -7.77 7.99
N TYR A 49 1.39 -7.69 6.70
CA TYR A 49 0.79 -6.78 5.75
C TYR A 49 0.10 -7.57 4.63
N TYR A 50 -1.14 -7.22 4.35
CA TYR A 50 -1.91 -7.77 3.24
C TYR A 50 -2.56 -6.65 2.43
N LYS A 51 -2.43 -6.70 1.09
CA LYS A 51 -3.12 -5.77 0.21
C LYS A 51 -3.77 -6.46 -0.99
N GLU A 52 -4.92 -5.91 -1.39
CA GLU A 52 -5.58 -6.09 -2.69
C GLU A 52 -5.68 -4.72 -3.33
N LEU A 53 -4.92 -4.46 -4.39
CA LEU A 53 -4.81 -3.15 -5.03
C LEU A 53 -5.15 -3.25 -6.51
N THR A 54 -6.24 -2.62 -6.94
CA THR A 54 -6.67 -2.56 -8.35
C THR A 54 -6.10 -1.31 -9.02
N LEU A 55 -5.52 -1.48 -10.21
CA LEU A 55 -4.83 -0.44 -10.97
C LEU A 55 -5.72 0.08 -12.10
N PHE A 56 -5.83 1.41 -12.23
CA PHE A 56 -6.69 2.05 -13.23
C PHE A 56 -5.93 2.85 -14.28
N THR A 57 -4.65 3.18 -14.02
CA THR A 57 -3.84 3.99 -14.93
C THR A 57 -2.48 3.36 -15.22
N HIS A 58 -1.86 3.75 -16.34
CA HIS A 58 -0.48 3.36 -16.65
C HIS A 58 0.53 3.94 -15.66
N THR A 59 0.28 5.12 -15.10
CA THR A 59 1.11 5.71 -14.05
C THR A 59 1.12 4.83 -12.81
N ALA A 60 -0.05 4.36 -12.36
CA ALA A 60 -0.16 3.41 -11.24
C ALA A 60 0.66 2.15 -11.46
N MET A 61 0.64 1.59 -12.70
CA MET A 61 1.37 0.38 -13.04
C MET A 61 2.89 0.57 -13.08
N ASN A 62 3.36 1.69 -13.64
CA ASN A 62 4.77 1.86 -13.98
C ASN A 62 5.57 2.63 -12.92
N SER A 63 4.91 3.55 -12.19
CA SER A 63 5.60 4.47 -11.28
C SER A 63 5.21 4.27 -9.83
N THR A 64 3.91 4.11 -9.54
CA THR A 64 3.44 4.16 -8.15
C THR A 64 3.41 2.79 -7.49
N TYR A 65 2.89 1.77 -8.21
CA TYR A 65 2.61 0.46 -7.62
C TYR A 65 3.23 -0.73 -8.38
N GLY A 66 4.04 -0.47 -9.40
CA GLY A 66 4.72 -1.53 -10.16
C GLY A 66 5.69 -2.36 -9.34
N GLN A 67 6.15 -1.80 -8.23
CA GLN A 67 7.08 -2.43 -7.29
C GLN A 67 6.59 -2.23 -5.85
N THR A 68 7.01 -3.15 -4.97
CA THR A 68 6.84 -3.00 -3.52
C THR A 68 8.20 -3.14 -2.87
N PHE A 69 8.51 -2.23 -1.95
CA PHE A 69 9.78 -2.16 -1.22
C PHE A 69 9.54 -2.51 0.25
N ILE A 70 10.29 -3.49 0.78
CA ILE A 70 10.15 -3.95 2.16
C ILE A 70 11.53 -3.93 2.81
N THR A 71 11.76 -2.94 3.67
CA THR A 71 13.03 -2.82 4.41
C THR A 71 12.98 -3.64 5.68
N TYR A 72 14.04 -4.40 5.98
CA TYR A 72 14.18 -5.19 7.18
C TYR A 72 15.66 -5.36 7.57
N ASN A 73 15.92 -5.75 8.82
CA ASN A 73 17.26 -6.03 9.32
C ASN A 73 17.44 -7.56 9.46
N PRO A 74 18.18 -8.25 8.57
CA PRO A 74 18.31 -9.71 8.58
C PRO A 74 19.04 -10.27 9.82
N ASP A 75 19.79 -9.44 10.55
CA ASP A 75 20.43 -9.87 11.81
C ASP A 75 19.38 -10.16 12.90
N PHE A 76 18.26 -9.42 12.88
CA PHE A 76 17.22 -9.44 13.90
C PHE A 76 15.81 -9.71 13.38
N GLN A 77 15.62 -9.68 12.07
CA GLN A 77 14.31 -9.84 11.45
C GLN A 77 14.36 -10.86 10.31
N GLU A 78 13.25 -11.56 10.13
CA GLU A 78 13.00 -12.44 9.01
C GLU A 78 11.86 -11.88 8.17
N LEU A 79 12.06 -11.76 6.86
CA LEU A 79 11.01 -11.43 5.91
C LEU A 79 10.41 -12.74 5.36
N LYS A 80 9.10 -12.89 5.47
CA LYS A 80 8.35 -14.02 4.93
C LYS A 80 7.29 -13.56 3.96
N ILE A 81 7.41 -13.92 2.69
CA ILE A 81 6.39 -13.69 1.68
C ILE A 81 5.42 -14.88 1.70
N HIS A 82 4.14 -14.63 2.01
CA HIS A 82 3.09 -15.65 2.04
C HIS A 82 2.47 -15.83 0.66
N SER A 83 2.21 -14.72 -0.03
CA SER A 83 1.74 -14.73 -1.40
C SER A 83 2.07 -13.43 -2.13
N ALA A 84 2.39 -13.53 -3.42
CA ALA A 84 2.56 -12.40 -4.32
C ALA A 84 2.10 -12.81 -5.71
N TYR A 85 1.03 -12.20 -6.21
CA TYR A 85 0.49 -12.49 -7.52
C TYR A 85 -0.38 -11.33 -8.04
N VAL A 86 -0.64 -11.34 -9.31
CA VAL A 86 -1.54 -10.40 -9.98
C VAL A 86 -2.71 -11.16 -10.58
N LYS A 87 -3.92 -10.70 -10.33
CA LYS A 87 -5.12 -11.17 -11.00
C LYS A 87 -5.50 -10.17 -12.08
N GLN A 88 -5.47 -10.61 -13.33
CA GLN A 88 -5.81 -9.80 -14.50
C GLN A 88 -7.32 -9.57 -14.59
N LYS A 89 -7.73 -8.64 -15.43
CA LYS A 89 -9.13 -8.27 -15.60
C LYS A 89 -10.02 -9.43 -16.05
N ASP A 90 -9.48 -10.35 -16.85
CA ASP A 90 -10.17 -11.56 -17.30
C ASP A 90 -10.24 -12.68 -16.26
N GLY A 91 -9.63 -12.47 -15.07
CA GLY A 91 -9.56 -13.42 -13.98
C GLY A 91 -8.31 -14.32 -13.99
N THR A 92 -7.46 -14.22 -14.99
CA THR A 92 -6.19 -14.97 -15.06
C THR A 92 -5.28 -14.54 -13.90
N THR A 93 -4.68 -15.51 -13.21
CA THR A 93 -3.75 -15.27 -12.11
C THR A 93 -2.32 -15.48 -12.58
N ILE A 94 -1.48 -14.47 -12.41
CA ILE A 94 -0.05 -14.50 -12.73
C ILE A 94 0.73 -14.46 -11.42
N GLN A 95 1.41 -15.56 -11.09
CA GLN A 95 2.28 -15.61 -9.91
C GLN A 95 3.51 -14.74 -10.14
N THR A 96 3.96 -14.05 -9.11
CA THR A 96 5.23 -13.33 -9.13
C THR A 96 6.35 -14.36 -9.21
N PRO A 97 7.18 -14.36 -10.28
CA PRO A 97 8.24 -15.34 -10.44
C PRO A 97 9.41 -15.06 -9.49
N ASP A 98 10.21 -16.09 -9.18
CA ASP A 98 11.31 -15.99 -8.20
C ASP A 98 12.33 -14.89 -8.53
N ASN A 99 12.60 -14.63 -9.80
CA ASN A 99 13.52 -13.59 -10.25
C ASN A 99 12.95 -12.16 -10.12
N ALA A 100 11.70 -12.01 -9.75
CA ALA A 100 11.06 -10.72 -9.47
C ALA A 100 11.18 -10.31 -7.98
N PHE A 101 11.78 -11.14 -7.14
CA PHE A 101 12.15 -10.84 -5.77
C PHE A 101 13.65 -10.53 -5.72
N VAL A 102 14.00 -9.25 -5.55
CA VAL A 102 15.39 -8.79 -5.59
C VAL A 102 15.75 -8.13 -4.26
N GLU A 103 16.73 -8.68 -3.56
CA GLU A 103 17.23 -8.11 -2.34
C GLU A 103 18.36 -7.11 -2.65
N VAL A 104 18.19 -5.89 -2.21
CA VAL A 104 19.13 -4.79 -2.45
C VAL A 104 19.46 -4.06 -1.14
N LEU A 105 20.41 -3.15 -1.21
CA LEU A 105 20.68 -2.19 -0.15
C LEU A 105 19.66 -1.05 -0.26
N PRO A 106 18.99 -0.62 0.84
CA PRO A 106 18.08 0.53 0.79
C PRO A 106 18.81 1.78 0.30
N ALA A 107 18.17 2.55 -0.58
CA ALA A 107 18.78 3.75 -1.18
C ALA A 107 19.33 4.73 -0.12
N GLY A 108 18.62 4.91 1.00
CA GLY A 108 19.07 5.76 2.11
C GLY A 108 20.26 5.23 2.90
N ALA A 109 20.63 3.95 2.74
CA ALA A 109 21.79 3.34 3.38
C ALA A 109 23.05 3.29 2.46
N ALA A 110 22.90 3.62 1.18
CA ALA A 110 23.99 3.52 0.20
C ALA A 110 25.19 4.40 0.56
N ASP A 111 24.94 5.59 1.10
CA ASP A 111 25.97 6.56 1.49
C ASP A 111 26.43 6.41 2.96
N ALA A 112 25.89 5.44 3.69
CA ALA A 112 26.19 5.21 5.10
C ALA A 112 26.63 3.76 5.37
N PRO A 113 27.85 3.35 4.93
CA PRO A 113 28.29 1.95 5.01
C PRO A 113 28.31 1.36 6.42
N ALA A 114 28.42 2.19 7.46
CA ALA A 114 28.36 1.75 8.86
C ALA A 114 26.97 1.23 9.28
N TYR A 115 25.92 1.57 8.52
CA TYR A 115 24.52 1.18 8.76
C TYR A 115 24.01 0.14 7.76
N ASN A 116 24.91 -0.46 6.95
CA ASN A 116 24.60 -1.41 5.87
C ASN A 116 24.15 -2.80 6.36
N ARG A 117 23.47 -2.88 7.49
CA ARG A 117 22.83 -4.11 7.98
C ARG A 117 21.39 -4.24 7.51
N LEU A 118 20.83 -3.15 6.99
CA LEU A 118 19.49 -3.17 6.42
C LEU A 118 19.50 -3.75 5.02
N LYS A 119 18.46 -4.48 4.70
CA LYS A 119 18.16 -4.95 3.37
C LYS A 119 16.78 -4.47 2.95
N GLU A 120 16.59 -4.34 1.66
CA GLU A 120 15.32 -4.00 1.06
C GLU A 120 14.95 -5.07 0.04
N MET A 121 13.84 -5.75 0.28
CA MET A 121 13.25 -6.64 -0.70
C MET A 121 12.43 -5.81 -1.68
N VAL A 122 12.82 -5.84 -2.94
CA VAL A 122 12.06 -5.27 -4.05
C VAL A 122 11.25 -6.38 -4.69
N ILE A 123 9.93 -6.25 -4.68
CA ILE A 123 9.01 -7.17 -5.35
C ILE A 123 8.52 -6.48 -6.61
N VAL A 124 8.91 -6.99 -7.79
CA VAL A 124 8.46 -6.48 -9.08
C VAL A 124 7.18 -7.20 -9.46
N HIS A 125 6.05 -6.49 -9.49
CA HIS A 125 4.78 -7.09 -9.87
C HIS A 125 4.72 -7.33 -11.37
N THR A 126 4.47 -8.57 -11.78
CA THR A 126 4.43 -9.01 -13.17
C THR A 126 3.01 -9.22 -13.68
N GLY A 127 2.79 -9.05 -14.98
CA GLY A 127 1.48 -9.26 -15.58
C GLY A 127 0.48 -8.13 -15.31
N LEU A 128 0.98 -6.92 -15.01
CA LEU A 128 0.15 -5.75 -14.79
C LEU A 128 -0.56 -5.30 -16.07
N GLU A 129 -1.83 -4.98 -15.95
CA GLU A 129 -2.66 -4.35 -16.96
C GLU A 129 -3.69 -3.43 -16.33
N LEU A 130 -4.37 -2.62 -17.12
CA LEU A 130 -5.45 -1.75 -16.62
C LEU A 130 -6.62 -2.59 -16.11
N GLY A 131 -6.96 -2.40 -14.84
CA GLY A 131 -7.99 -3.18 -14.14
C GLY A 131 -7.47 -4.44 -13.45
N ALA A 132 -6.18 -4.76 -13.58
CA ALA A 132 -5.57 -5.83 -12.80
C ALA A 132 -5.52 -5.51 -11.31
N THR A 133 -5.53 -6.53 -10.48
CA THR A 133 -5.42 -6.40 -9.02
C THR A 133 -4.17 -7.11 -8.52
N ILE A 134 -3.32 -6.36 -7.81
CA ILE A 134 -2.14 -6.88 -7.11
C ILE A 134 -2.59 -7.47 -5.78
N TYR A 135 -2.16 -8.69 -5.49
CA TYR A 135 -2.30 -9.38 -4.21
C TYR A 135 -0.92 -9.57 -3.61
N LEU A 136 -0.73 -9.09 -2.40
CA LEU A 136 0.52 -9.24 -1.66
C LEU A 136 0.22 -9.49 -0.19
N ASP A 137 0.85 -10.53 0.36
CA ASP A 137 0.79 -10.90 1.77
C ASP A 137 2.20 -11.24 2.24
N TYR A 138 2.69 -10.53 3.26
CA TYR A 138 4.00 -10.79 3.84
C TYR A 138 4.02 -10.51 5.34
N SER A 139 4.99 -11.10 6.03
CA SER A 139 5.31 -10.80 7.42
C SER A 139 6.77 -10.38 7.57
N VAL A 140 7.01 -9.45 8.48
CA VAL A 140 8.34 -9.15 9.05
C VAL A 140 8.31 -9.61 10.49
N ILE A 141 9.12 -10.64 10.79
CA ILE A 141 9.17 -11.27 12.11
C ILE A 141 10.44 -10.81 12.82
N SER A 142 10.27 -10.11 13.93
CA SER A 142 11.37 -9.62 14.78
C SER A 142 11.67 -10.60 15.90
N LYS A 143 12.97 -10.94 16.08
CA LYS A 143 13.43 -11.80 17.16
C LYS A 143 13.10 -11.20 18.53
N ALA A 144 12.87 -12.04 19.51
CA ALA A 144 12.67 -11.63 20.89
C ALA A 144 13.82 -10.72 21.37
N GLY A 145 13.47 -9.63 22.05
CA GLY A 145 14.43 -8.67 22.59
C GLY A 145 15.01 -7.66 21.58
N TYR A 146 14.69 -7.75 20.29
CA TYR A 146 15.10 -6.74 19.30
C TYR A 146 14.29 -5.45 19.46
N LEU A 147 12.99 -5.56 19.60
CA LEU A 147 12.09 -4.45 19.87
C LEU A 147 11.55 -4.57 21.29
N PRO A 148 11.59 -3.51 22.12
CA PRO A 148 11.15 -3.59 23.51
C PRO A 148 9.62 -3.66 23.68
N ALA A 149 8.89 -3.19 22.68
CA ALA A 149 7.42 -3.15 22.67
C ALA A 149 6.92 -3.00 21.23
N ILE A 150 5.63 -3.24 21.01
CA ILE A 150 4.98 -2.79 19.78
C ILE A 150 4.88 -1.26 19.85
N ASP A 151 5.57 -0.59 18.92
CA ASP A 151 5.51 0.85 18.74
C ASP A 151 5.15 1.15 17.28
N VAL A 152 3.93 1.66 17.05
CA VAL A 152 3.39 1.92 15.72
C VAL A 152 2.98 3.39 15.63
N CYS A 153 3.69 4.13 14.80
CA CYS A 153 3.34 5.51 14.45
C CYS A 153 3.30 5.63 12.93
N LYS A 154 2.12 5.58 12.34
CA LYS A 154 1.93 5.73 10.89
C LYS A 154 0.64 6.48 10.57
N PRO A 155 0.59 7.25 9.46
CA PRO A 155 -0.67 7.77 8.96
C PRO A 155 -1.55 6.62 8.47
N LEU A 156 -2.86 6.72 8.69
CA LEU A 156 -3.86 5.76 8.21
C LEU A 156 -4.38 6.19 6.83
N GLU A 157 -3.46 6.59 5.97
CA GLU A 157 -3.76 7.05 4.61
C GLU A 157 -2.77 6.46 3.61
N GLU A 158 -3.23 6.31 2.39
CA GLU A 158 -2.45 5.87 1.25
C GLU A 158 -2.62 6.88 0.09
N SER A 159 -1.76 6.83 -0.91
CA SER A 159 -1.86 7.69 -2.09
C SER A 159 -3.08 7.41 -2.97
N SER A 160 -3.78 6.31 -2.73
CA SER A 160 -5.02 5.93 -3.40
C SER A 160 -6.10 5.56 -2.40
N PRO A 161 -7.40 5.71 -2.74
CA PRO A 161 -8.51 5.37 -1.86
C PRO A 161 -8.46 3.93 -1.36
N ILE A 162 -8.91 3.73 -0.11
CA ILE A 162 -9.01 2.41 0.52
C ILE A 162 -10.49 2.13 0.79
N LYS A 163 -10.99 0.99 0.29
CA LYS A 163 -12.38 0.54 0.58
C LYS A 163 -12.54 -0.14 1.91
N GLU A 164 -11.61 -1.03 2.21
CA GLU A 164 -11.60 -1.79 3.46
C GLU A 164 -10.21 -1.69 4.08
N TYR A 165 -10.11 -1.09 5.26
CA TYR A 165 -8.89 -1.05 6.04
C TYR A 165 -9.10 -1.74 7.38
N SER A 166 -8.22 -2.68 7.72
CA SER A 166 -8.22 -3.32 9.03
C SER A 166 -6.86 -3.20 9.71
N LEU A 167 -6.90 -2.81 10.98
CA LEU A 167 -5.75 -2.72 11.86
C LEU A 167 -5.99 -3.62 13.06
N THR A 168 -5.10 -4.58 13.27
CA THR A 168 -5.24 -5.59 14.32
C THR A 168 -4.01 -5.63 15.21
N PHE A 169 -4.22 -5.69 16.51
CA PHE A 169 -3.18 -5.90 17.52
C PHE A 169 -3.49 -7.17 18.32
N ASN A 170 -2.60 -8.15 18.25
CA ASN A 170 -2.66 -9.38 19.02
C ASN A 170 -1.63 -9.31 20.13
N LEU A 171 -2.09 -9.31 21.38
CA LEU A 171 -1.24 -9.23 22.56
C LEU A 171 -1.35 -10.55 23.35
N PRO A 172 -0.26 -10.99 24.01
CA PRO A 172 -0.32 -12.15 24.89
C PRO A 172 -1.25 -11.86 26.07
N ALA A 173 -2.00 -12.88 26.48
CA ALA A 173 -2.88 -12.83 27.65
C ALA A 173 -2.07 -12.83 28.97
#